data_1512b7fb49fef82ccd5cd5a558e9af55
#
_entry.id   1512b7fb49fef82ccd5cd5a558e9af55
#
_cell.length_a   1.000
_cell.length_b   1.000
_cell.length_c   1.000
_cell.angle_alpha   90.00
_cell.angle_beta   90.00
_cell.angle_gamma   90.00
#
_symmetry.space_group_name_H-M   'P 1'
#
loop_
_entity.id
_entity.type
_entity.pdbx_description
1 polymer ?
#
loop_
_entity_poly.entity_id
_entity_poly.type
_entity_poly.pdbx_seq_one_letter_code
_entity_poly.pdbx_strand_id
1 'polypeptide(L)'
;MKLQNNIFSNFPHLGIASLKHIVLFGVLCLFIDAPVAQIRPKQLRKEVLQSMSPQPKPVQKRKNRKSINASVAQPVVQPVNPLKKPGATLVYLENSESLSFDKLLKPDVQVLVGEVRFRHDNALLYCDSAYFYEKANSLDAFGNVRIVQGDTLFVYGDLLYYDGNTKLARMRHNVRMLNRNTVLTTDSLNYDRQANLAYYYTGGKIVDSLNVLTSTWGQYSPTTNQAVFRKKVHLINKNFVMDSDTLKYNTKTNIANILGATHILYNKESDIYTNRGWYNTATEKMMLLDRSLVKQKNGKTMVGDTIFYDKKAKYAEGFKWVVLNDTAQKATLLGNYVYYNELTDKGMATDSAILVDWSSKDTMYVHADTLFRSKDSTYDVVRGYYHVRFYRNDIQGLCDSLTYTARDSILNMNGEPVVWAENNQLSGDYIQALTKNQKVYQVIIKGASMAVQKQDSIYFNQLSGKEIIAYLDSGQLKKVDVNGNAETIYYPIDDKDSTIVGINKTQSSFVYMYIKNKKVQRIVMTSATTGNMYPLTQLSGDELYLKNFFWLEKQRPIKREDVFLTFPKEKRVKIGVSDNKTAPKKSKGTPEGKSTKSTSAVGNNFPNQNGPPQNKQAIGVGNKKPQNISR
;
A
#
# COMPACT_ATOMS: atom_id res chain seq x y z
N MET A 1 -16.79 -60.03 13.04
CA MET A 1 -16.85 -59.25 11.81
C MET A 1 -16.05 -57.98 12.08
N LYS A 2 -14.79 -57.94 11.64
CA LYS A 2 -13.92 -56.79 11.82
C LYS A 2 -14.22 -55.76 10.72
N LEU A 3 -15.02 -54.77 11.02
CA LEU A 3 -15.16 -53.55 10.19
C LEU A 3 -13.85 -52.78 10.32
N GLN A 4 -12.94 -52.96 9.41
CA GLN A 4 -11.73 -52.16 9.24
C GLN A 4 -12.04 -51.04 8.23
N ASN A 5 -12.26 -49.83 8.53
CA ASN A 5 -11.44 -48.81 9.16
C ASN A 5 -10.67 -47.95 8.16
N ASN A 6 -11.33 -47.17 7.27
CA ASN A 6 -10.64 -46.16 6.51
C ASN A 6 -11.44 -44.86 6.25
N ILE A 7 -12.52 -44.58 6.99
CA ILE A 7 -13.24 -43.29 6.78
C ILE A 7 -12.42 -42.07 7.23
N PHE A 8 -11.51 -42.24 8.20
CA PHE A 8 -10.72 -41.13 8.77
C PHE A 8 -9.26 -41.48 9.01
N SER A 9 -8.74 -42.56 8.38
CA SER A 9 -7.34 -42.94 8.56
C SER A 9 -6.34 -41.97 7.96
N ASN A 10 -6.78 -41.02 7.12
CA ASN A 10 -5.98 -40.03 6.42
C ASN A 10 -6.37 -38.59 6.77
N PHE A 11 -6.79 -38.31 7.99
CA PHE A 11 -6.61 -36.95 8.47
C PHE A 11 -5.11 -36.72 8.63
N PRO A 12 -4.52 -35.79 7.87
CA PRO A 12 -3.13 -35.51 7.98
C PRO A 12 -2.82 -35.07 9.40
N HIS A 13 -1.56 -35.12 9.78
CA HIS A 13 -1.08 -34.16 10.72
C HIS A 13 -1.65 -32.81 10.26
N LEU A 14 -2.75 -32.39 10.82
CA LEU A 14 -3.08 -30.99 10.95
C LEU A 14 -1.97 -30.43 11.86
N GLY A 15 -0.75 -30.50 11.33
CA GLY A 15 0.35 -29.70 11.72
C GLY A 15 -0.03 -28.29 11.34
N ILE A 16 -1.07 -27.77 11.97
CA ILE A 16 -1.27 -26.37 12.18
C ILE A 16 -0.17 -26.01 13.19
N ALA A 17 1.08 -26.23 12.72
CA ALA A 17 2.22 -25.63 13.32
C ALA A 17 1.95 -24.13 13.18
N SER A 18 1.68 -23.55 14.33
CA SER A 18 1.67 -22.13 14.53
C SER A 18 0.54 -21.35 13.85
N LEU A 19 -0.66 -21.49 14.38
CA LEU A 19 -1.65 -20.42 14.43
C LEU A 19 -1.11 -19.17 15.20
N LYS A 20 0.14 -19.24 15.70
CA LYS A 20 0.93 -18.11 16.25
C LYS A 20 0.76 -16.86 15.44
N HIS A 21 0.48 -17.00 14.19
CA HIS A 21 0.71 -16.03 13.17
C HIS A 21 -0.57 -15.63 12.40
N ILE A 22 -1.73 -16.21 12.71
CA ILE A 22 -3.02 -15.58 12.38
C ILE A 22 -3.24 -14.34 13.27
N VAL A 23 -2.63 -14.26 14.45
CA VAL A 23 -2.48 -13.04 15.28
C VAL A 23 -1.59 -11.99 14.59
N LEU A 24 -1.18 -12.25 13.41
CA LEU A 24 -0.06 -11.66 12.70
C LEU A 24 -0.36 -10.37 11.95
N PHE A 25 -1.40 -9.71 12.28
CA PHE A 25 -1.56 -8.31 11.93
C PHE A 25 -0.68 -7.35 12.76
N GLY A 26 0.26 -7.85 13.56
CA GLY A 26 1.36 -7.06 14.11
C GLY A 26 2.21 -6.33 13.09
N VAL A 27 2.14 -6.72 11.81
CA VAL A 27 2.78 -6.00 10.69
C VAL A 27 2.26 -4.58 10.54
N LEU A 28 1.07 -4.28 10.99
CA LEU A 28 0.52 -2.93 10.96
C LEU A 28 0.97 -2.05 12.13
N CYS A 29 1.62 -2.60 13.17
CA CYS A 29 2.20 -1.82 14.27
C CYS A 29 3.58 -1.28 13.87
N LEU A 30 3.63 -0.28 13.00
CA LEU A 30 4.87 0.33 12.53
C LEU A 30 5.59 1.21 13.57
N PHE A 31 5.12 1.34 14.83
CA PHE A 31 5.63 2.37 15.73
C PHE A 31 5.61 2.05 17.24
N ILE A 32 6.00 0.89 17.70
CA ILE A 32 6.25 0.66 19.15
C ILE A 32 7.48 -0.23 19.38
N ASP A 33 8.35 0.23 20.30
CA ASP A 33 9.63 -0.33 20.67
C ASP A 33 9.59 -1.67 21.39
N ALA A 34 10.51 -2.58 20.99
CA ALA A 34 11.23 -3.50 21.88
C ALA A 34 12.37 -4.21 21.11
N PRO A 35 13.53 -4.50 21.73
CA PRO A 35 14.75 -4.91 21.02
C PRO A 35 14.84 -6.42 20.81
N VAL A 36 15.18 -6.91 19.62
CA VAL A 36 15.69 -8.28 19.39
C VAL A 36 16.60 -8.41 18.15
N ALA A 37 17.55 -9.31 18.23
CA ALA A 37 18.71 -9.57 17.42
C ALA A 37 18.49 -9.98 15.95
N GLN A 38 19.49 -9.70 15.14
CA GLN A 38 19.55 -9.86 13.67
C GLN A 38 19.73 -11.29 13.19
N ILE A 39 19.01 -11.69 12.13
CA ILE A 39 19.41 -12.72 11.15
C ILE A 39 18.92 -12.31 9.77
N ARG A 40 19.79 -12.39 8.73
CA ARG A 40 19.55 -11.93 7.37
C ARG A 40 18.85 -12.99 6.50
N PRO A 41 17.90 -12.62 5.62
CA PRO A 41 17.53 -13.42 4.46
C PRO A 41 17.66 -12.65 3.14
N LYS A 42 18.48 -13.16 2.22
CA LYS A 42 18.77 -12.55 0.89
C LYS A 42 17.95 -13.10 -0.28
N GLN A 43 17.16 -14.16 -0.14
CA GLN A 43 16.57 -14.89 -1.30
C GLN A 43 15.09 -14.67 -1.60
N LEU A 44 14.22 -14.41 -0.62
CA LEU A 44 12.78 -14.23 -0.90
C LEU A 44 12.41 -12.93 -1.65
N ARG A 45 13.33 -11.97 -1.69
CA ARG A 45 13.11 -10.64 -2.27
C ARG A 45 12.97 -10.62 -3.80
N LYS A 46 13.54 -11.61 -4.50
CA LYS A 46 13.53 -11.64 -5.98
C LYS A 46 12.30 -12.30 -6.58
N GLU A 47 11.80 -13.36 -5.98
CA GLU A 47 10.71 -14.16 -6.58
C GLU A 47 9.33 -13.53 -6.44
N VAL A 48 8.99 -12.95 -5.30
CA VAL A 48 7.68 -12.30 -5.08
C VAL A 48 7.58 -10.98 -5.87
N LEU A 49 8.69 -10.23 -6.03
CA LEU A 49 8.70 -8.99 -6.81
C LEU A 49 8.71 -9.22 -8.32
N GLN A 50 9.23 -10.36 -8.80
CA GLN A 50 9.24 -10.67 -10.23
C GLN A 50 7.91 -11.22 -10.76
N SER A 51 7.11 -11.86 -9.92
CA SER A 51 5.82 -12.43 -10.35
C SER A 51 4.66 -11.41 -10.40
N MET A 52 4.84 -10.20 -9.86
CA MET A 52 3.79 -9.18 -9.77
C MET A 52 4.05 -7.89 -10.56
N SER A 53 5.12 -7.80 -11.34
CA SER A 53 5.36 -6.63 -12.20
C SER A 53 4.70 -6.82 -13.56
N PRO A 54 3.83 -5.91 -14.00
CA PRO A 54 3.39 -5.91 -15.39
C PRO A 54 4.57 -5.58 -16.30
N GLN A 55 4.86 -6.43 -17.25
CA GLN A 55 5.86 -6.20 -18.29
C GLN A 55 5.51 -4.90 -19.05
N PRO A 56 6.45 -3.99 -19.29
CA PRO A 56 6.20 -2.83 -20.12
C PRO A 56 6.04 -3.29 -21.58
N LYS A 57 4.91 -2.96 -22.19
CA LYS A 57 4.70 -3.16 -23.64
C LYS A 57 5.73 -2.34 -24.43
N PRO A 58 6.29 -2.88 -25.53
CA PRO A 58 7.28 -2.18 -26.32
C PRO A 58 6.70 -0.93 -26.97
N VAL A 59 7.35 0.20 -26.72
CA VAL A 59 7.04 1.49 -27.36
C VAL A 59 7.43 1.40 -28.83
N GLN A 60 6.46 1.47 -29.71
CA GLN A 60 6.68 1.62 -31.16
C GLN A 60 7.34 2.95 -31.44
N LYS A 61 8.54 2.91 -32.04
CA LYS A 61 9.25 4.06 -32.59
C LYS A 61 8.44 4.66 -33.73
N ARG A 62 7.85 5.82 -33.52
CA ARG A 62 7.32 6.66 -34.62
C ARG A 62 8.50 7.29 -35.35
N LYS A 63 8.69 6.89 -36.61
CA LYS A 63 9.55 7.54 -37.60
C LYS A 63 8.86 8.79 -38.15
N ASN A 64 9.71 9.80 -38.44
CA ASN A 64 9.54 10.92 -39.38
C ASN A 64 8.75 12.15 -38.90
N ARG A 65 9.51 13.18 -38.56
CA ARG A 65 9.12 14.55 -38.87
C ARG A 65 10.19 15.20 -39.75
N LYS A 66 9.76 15.61 -40.93
CA LYS A 66 10.53 16.36 -41.93
C LYS A 66 10.94 17.71 -41.34
N SER A 67 12.22 18.06 -41.54
CA SER A 67 12.75 19.40 -41.32
C SER A 67 12.18 20.36 -42.38
N ILE A 68 11.55 21.42 -41.96
CA ILE A 68 11.23 22.55 -42.81
C ILE A 68 12.28 23.63 -42.51
N ASN A 69 13.17 23.82 -43.47
CA ASN A 69 14.09 24.96 -43.47
C ASN A 69 13.29 26.24 -43.81
N ALA A 70 13.08 27.10 -42.83
CA ALA A 70 12.67 28.47 -43.07
C ALA A 70 13.91 29.38 -42.87
N SER A 71 14.42 29.88 -43.95
CA SER A 71 15.44 30.96 -43.94
C SER A 71 14.79 32.22 -43.42
N VAL A 72 15.17 32.65 -42.21
CA VAL A 72 14.81 33.97 -41.67
C VAL A 72 15.95 34.92 -42.00
N ALA A 73 15.63 35.95 -42.79
CA ALA A 73 16.51 37.05 -43.09
C ALA A 73 16.90 37.78 -41.78
N GLN A 74 18.21 37.95 -41.56
CA GLN A 74 18.72 38.70 -40.43
C GLN A 74 18.44 40.21 -40.65
N PRO A 75 17.87 40.91 -39.64
CA PRO A 75 17.81 42.37 -39.69
C PRO A 75 19.22 42.91 -39.43
N VAL A 76 19.66 43.81 -40.26
CA VAL A 76 20.88 44.59 -40.11
C VAL A 76 20.78 45.42 -38.81
N VAL A 77 21.51 45.02 -37.79
CA VAL A 77 21.61 45.74 -36.53
C VAL A 77 22.64 46.89 -36.71
N GLN A 78 22.12 48.10 -36.67
CA GLN A 78 23.00 49.29 -36.54
C GLN A 78 23.74 49.22 -35.19
N PRO A 79 24.98 49.68 -35.09
CA PRO A 79 25.74 49.65 -33.86
C PRO A 79 25.11 50.56 -32.81
N VAL A 80 24.40 49.95 -31.86
CA VAL A 80 23.88 50.65 -30.69
C VAL A 80 25.04 50.87 -29.73
N ASN A 81 25.23 52.15 -29.35
CA ASN A 81 26.19 52.59 -28.37
C ASN A 81 26.07 51.70 -27.07
N PRO A 82 27.13 51.00 -26.61
CA PRO A 82 27.00 49.97 -25.57
C PRO A 82 26.76 50.51 -24.14
N LEU A 83 26.54 51.79 -23.95
CA LEU A 83 26.58 52.48 -22.66
C LEU A 83 25.25 52.78 -21.99
N LYS A 84 24.09 52.48 -22.58
CA LYS A 84 22.81 52.59 -21.86
C LYS A 84 21.79 51.55 -22.37
N LYS A 85 21.51 50.54 -21.56
CA LYS A 85 20.29 49.75 -21.74
C LYS A 85 19.06 50.63 -21.41
N PRO A 86 17.99 50.67 -22.22
CA PRO A 86 16.77 51.40 -21.89
C PRO A 86 16.21 50.91 -20.55
N GLY A 87 15.99 51.81 -19.58
CA GLY A 87 15.42 51.50 -18.27
C GLY A 87 16.43 51.27 -17.13
N ALA A 88 17.75 51.41 -17.36
CA ALA A 88 18.72 51.33 -16.29
C ALA A 88 18.67 52.61 -15.44
N THR A 89 18.51 52.47 -14.13
CA THR A 89 18.62 53.55 -13.15
C THR A 89 20.09 53.77 -12.78
N LEU A 90 20.44 54.99 -12.35
CA LEU A 90 21.80 55.30 -11.97
C LEU A 90 22.08 54.94 -10.51
N VAL A 91 23.32 54.54 -10.24
CA VAL A 91 23.86 54.44 -8.89
C VAL A 91 24.30 55.83 -8.43
N TYR A 92 23.77 56.30 -7.30
CA TYR A 92 24.08 57.60 -6.74
C TYR A 92 25.00 57.44 -5.53
N LEU A 93 26.10 58.16 -5.52
CA LEU A 93 26.93 58.37 -4.33
C LEU A 93 26.19 59.31 -3.40
N GLU A 94 25.94 58.91 -2.15
CA GLU A 94 25.28 59.72 -1.14
C GLU A 94 26.29 60.27 -0.09
N ASN A 95 27.36 59.53 0.23
CA ASN A 95 28.34 59.89 1.21
C ASN A 95 29.71 59.29 0.94
N SER A 96 30.77 59.98 1.25
CA SER A 96 32.15 59.50 1.48
C SER A 96 32.90 60.55 2.22
N GLU A 97 33.88 60.21 3.05
CA GLU A 97 34.75 61.13 3.71
C GLU A 97 35.78 61.74 2.73
N SER A 98 36.23 60.89 1.78
CA SER A 98 37.21 61.32 0.77
C SER A 98 36.84 60.78 -0.60
N LEU A 99 36.99 61.61 -1.62
CA LEU A 99 36.88 61.22 -3.03
C LEU A 99 38.15 61.69 -3.74
N SER A 100 38.84 60.77 -4.41
CA SER A 100 40.00 61.09 -5.23
C SER A 100 39.80 60.53 -6.66
N PHE A 101 40.33 61.28 -7.63
CA PHE A 101 40.28 60.93 -9.04
C PHE A 101 41.67 61.27 -9.67
N ASP A 102 42.29 60.24 -10.25
CA ASP A 102 43.55 60.35 -10.95
C ASP A 102 43.39 60.07 -12.42
N LYS A 103 43.37 61.10 -13.24
CA LYS A 103 43.16 61.00 -14.69
C LYS A 103 44.32 60.31 -15.42
N LEU A 104 45.53 60.28 -14.83
CA LEU A 104 46.69 59.67 -15.47
C LEU A 104 46.82 58.15 -15.15
N LEU A 105 46.53 57.77 -13.89
CA LEU A 105 46.67 56.39 -13.42
C LEU A 105 45.41 55.59 -13.60
N LYS A 106 44.23 56.23 -13.36
CA LYS A 106 42.91 55.53 -13.43
C LYS A 106 41.85 56.48 -14.01
N PRO A 107 41.80 56.71 -15.33
CA PRO A 107 41.02 57.79 -15.95
C PRO A 107 39.51 57.69 -15.83
N ASP A 108 39.00 56.53 -15.47
CA ASP A 108 37.55 56.25 -15.38
C ASP A 108 37.11 55.80 -13.98
N VAL A 109 37.95 55.94 -12.94
CA VAL A 109 37.71 55.45 -11.58
C VAL A 109 37.77 56.59 -10.58
N GLN A 110 36.69 56.73 -9.81
CA GLN A 110 36.69 57.54 -8.58
C GLN A 110 37.00 56.61 -7.41
N VAL A 111 37.99 56.96 -6.60
CA VAL A 111 38.37 56.21 -5.39
C VAL A 111 37.75 56.93 -4.20
N LEU A 112 36.94 56.20 -3.44
CA LEU A 112 36.17 56.66 -2.31
C LEU A 112 36.67 55.98 -1.03
N VAL A 113 36.81 56.72 0.05
CA VAL A 113 37.28 56.20 1.34
C VAL A 113 36.49 56.87 2.47
N GLY A 114 36.10 56.05 3.47
CA GLY A 114 35.46 56.50 4.71
C GLY A 114 33.94 56.62 4.58
N GLU A 115 33.22 55.85 5.36
CA GLU A 115 31.76 55.86 5.46
C GLU A 115 31.01 55.89 4.11
N VAL A 116 31.49 55.17 3.12
CA VAL A 116 31.00 55.27 1.75
C VAL A 116 29.58 54.74 1.69
N ARG A 117 28.66 55.55 1.11
CA ARG A 117 27.25 55.14 0.94
C ARG A 117 26.78 55.45 -0.47
N PHE A 118 26.21 54.41 -1.10
CA PHE A 118 25.54 54.54 -2.38
C PHE A 118 24.06 54.20 -2.25
N ARG A 119 23.25 54.81 -3.12
CA ARG A 119 21.84 54.45 -3.31
C ARG A 119 21.59 54.04 -4.74
N HIS A 120 20.86 52.95 -4.90
CA HIS A 120 20.35 52.52 -6.19
C HIS A 120 18.91 51.98 -6.05
N ASP A 121 17.95 52.71 -6.62
CA ASP A 121 16.52 52.50 -6.39
C ASP A 121 16.17 52.52 -4.88
N ASN A 122 15.61 51.38 -4.37
CA ASN A 122 15.24 51.21 -2.96
C ASN A 122 16.32 50.48 -2.13
N ALA A 123 17.53 50.33 -2.64
CA ALA A 123 18.62 49.71 -1.90
C ALA A 123 19.69 50.75 -1.54
N LEU A 124 20.20 50.60 -0.32
CA LEU A 124 21.36 51.31 0.19
C LEU A 124 22.53 50.34 0.27
N LEU A 125 23.71 50.81 -0.13
CA LEU A 125 24.96 50.09 -0.05
C LEU A 125 25.94 50.88 0.78
N TYR A 126 26.61 50.23 1.72
CA TYR A 126 27.59 50.79 2.63
C TYR A 126 28.88 49.99 2.52
N CYS A 127 30.04 50.67 2.63
CA CYS A 127 31.37 50.05 2.69
C CYS A 127 32.41 51.02 3.25
N ASP A 128 33.58 50.51 3.59
CA ASP A 128 34.69 51.35 4.09
C ASP A 128 35.36 52.10 2.94
N SER A 129 35.51 51.49 1.76
CA SER A 129 36.08 52.11 0.57
C SER A 129 35.47 51.52 -0.71
N ALA A 130 35.54 52.28 -1.82
CA ALA A 130 35.03 51.82 -3.10
C ALA A 130 35.78 52.38 -4.30
N TYR A 131 35.83 51.65 -5.38
CA TYR A 131 36.07 52.14 -6.72
C TYR A 131 34.73 52.36 -7.42
N PHE A 132 34.46 53.60 -7.82
CA PHE A 132 33.21 53.94 -8.51
C PHE A 132 33.50 54.27 -9.98
N TYR A 133 32.84 53.56 -10.86
CA TYR A 133 32.93 53.67 -12.32
C TYR A 133 31.67 54.38 -12.83
N GLU A 134 31.61 55.69 -12.70
CA GLU A 134 30.42 56.50 -12.98
C GLU A 134 29.85 56.22 -14.40
N LYS A 135 30.73 56.28 -15.41
CA LYS A 135 30.35 56.04 -16.82
C LYS A 135 29.81 54.63 -17.06
N ALA A 136 30.37 53.66 -16.36
CA ALA A 136 29.92 52.26 -16.45
C ALA A 136 28.73 51.96 -15.53
N ASN A 137 28.32 52.90 -14.68
CA ASN A 137 27.28 52.75 -13.68
C ASN A 137 27.52 51.51 -12.77
N SER A 138 28.78 51.34 -12.35
CA SER A 138 29.20 50.16 -11.56
C SER A 138 30.15 50.56 -10.45
N LEU A 139 30.37 49.69 -9.47
CA LEU A 139 31.28 49.91 -8.37
C LEU A 139 31.87 48.59 -7.85
N ASP A 140 33.08 48.70 -7.29
CA ASP A 140 33.72 47.68 -6.47
C ASP A 140 33.84 48.24 -5.05
N ALA A 141 33.24 47.57 -4.06
CA ALA A 141 33.20 47.99 -2.67
C ALA A 141 34.02 47.05 -1.79
N PHE A 142 34.74 47.58 -0.85
CA PHE A 142 35.70 46.89 0.00
C PHE A 142 35.49 47.24 1.46
N GLY A 143 35.59 46.26 2.33
CA GLY A 143 35.49 46.36 3.78
C GLY A 143 34.07 46.62 4.28
N ASN A 144 33.63 45.83 5.25
CA ASN A 144 32.33 45.98 5.94
C ASN A 144 31.15 46.22 4.99
N VAL A 145 31.17 45.59 3.82
CA VAL A 145 30.16 45.82 2.79
C VAL A 145 28.78 45.34 3.27
N ARG A 146 27.79 46.25 3.14
CA ARG A 146 26.40 45.96 3.53
C ARG A 146 25.43 46.50 2.48
N ILE A 147 24.56 45.64 1.98
CA ILE A 147 23.40 46.02 1.17
C ILE A 147 22.14 45.92 2.03
N VAL A 148 21.33 46.98 2.01
CA VAL A 148 20.02 47.02 2.69
C VAL A 148 18.94 47.26 1.66
N GLN A 149 17.92 46.40 1.63
CA GLN A 149 16.78 46.55 0.73
C GLN A 149 15.47 46.39 1.50
N GLY A 150 14.76 47.49 1.67
CA GLY A 150 13.60 47.55 2.56
C GLY A 150 13.98 47.22 4.01
N ASP A 151 12.96 46.78 4.80
CA ASP A 151 13.13 46.57 6.25
C ASP A 151 13.50 45.11 6.61
N THR A 152 13.61 44.23 5.64
CA THR A 152 13.71 42.77 5.91
C THR A 152 14.91 42.10 5.27
N LEU A 153 15.55 42.71 4.25
CA LEU A 153 16.65 42.11 3.53
C LEU A 153 17.95 42.84 3.75
N PHE A 154 18.92 42.14 4.33
CA PHE A 154 20.27 42.62 4.59
C PHE A 154 21.28 41.62 4.02
N VAL A 155 22.30 42.12 3.28
CA VAL A 155 23.39 41.29 2.78
C VAL A 155 24.71 41.91 3.23
N TYR A 156 25.55 41.13 3.87
CA TYR A 156 26.87 41.50 4.39
C TYR A 156 27.95 40.69 3.68
N GLY A 157 29.15 41.25 3.56
CA GLY A 157 30.34 40.58 3.03
C GLY A 157 31.55 41.52 3.05
N ASP A 158 32.71 41.01 2.64
CA ASP A 158 33.95 41.79 2.67
C ASP A 158 34.21 42.52 1.36
N LEU A 159 33.70 41.98 0.24
CA LEU A 159 33.94 42.48 -1.10
C LEU A 159 32.66 42.39 -1.95
N LEU A 160 32.35 43.44 -2.70
CA LEU A 160 31.22 43.49 -3.61
C LEU A 160 31.63 44.06 -4.97
N TYR A 161 31.28 43.33 -6.03
CA TYR A 161 31.23 43.83 -7.40
C TYR A 161 29.79 44.11 -7.77
N TYR A 162 29.43 45.34 -8.06
CA TYR A 162 28.06 45.75 -8.34
C TYR A 162 27.93 46.41 -9.72
N ASP A 163 27.05 45.88 -10.56
CA ASP A 163 26.69 46.45 -11.85
C ASP A 163 25.30 47.07 -11.75
N GLY A 164 25.19 48.37 -11.81
CA GLY A 164 23.93 49.10 -11.73
C GLY A 164 23.05 48.95 -12.97
N ASN A 165 23.61 48.66 -14.13
CA ASN A 165 22.82 48.44 -15.36
C ASN A 165 22.07 47.11 -15.36
N THR A 166 22.70 46.08 -14.83
CA THR A 166 22.10 44.75 -14.69
C THR A 166 21.49 44.50 -13.32
N LYS A 167 21.77 45.38 -12.36
CA LYS A 167 21.41 45.28 -10.93
C LYS A 167 21.94 44.00 -10.27
N LEU A 168 23.06 43.48 -10.76
CA LEU A 168 23.70 42.25 -10.27
C LEU A 168 24.76 42.59 -9.23
N ALA A 169 24.57 42.12 -8.00
CA ALA A 169 25.53 42.20 -6.91
C ALA A 169 26.27 40.86 -6.78
N ARG A 170 27.62 40.90 -6.81
CA ARG A 170 28.50 39.74 -6.59
C ARG A 170 29.27 39.94 -5.30
N MET A 171 28.74 39.42 -4.20
CA MET A 171 29.33 39.46 -2.88
C MET A 171 30.33 38.34 -2.67
N ARG A 172 31.48 38.61 -2.06
CA ARG A 172 32.55 37.63 -1.81
C ARG A 172 33.06 37.80 -0.39
N HIS A 173 33.52 36.67 0.14
CA HIS A 173 34.09 36.45 1.46
C HIS A 173 33.14 36.82 2.60
N ASN A 174 33.01 35.92 3.56
CA ASN A 174 32.19 36.05 4.77
C ASN A 174 30.73 36.49 4.49
N VAL A 175 30.16 36.03 3.39
CA VAL A 175 28.85 36.51 2.96
C VAL A 175 27.76 36.01 3.87
N ARG A 176 26.93 36.90 4.38
CA ARG A 176 25.76 36.62 5.21
C ARG A 176 24.55 37.42 4.70
N MET A 177 23.51 36.68 4.29
CA MET A 177 22.24 37.29 3.87
C MET A 177 21.17 36.98 4.91
N LEU A 178 20.49 38.01 5.40
CA LEU A 178 19.36 37.92 6.32
C LEU A 178 18.09 38.31 5.58
N ASN A 179 17.08 37.51 5.70
CA ASN A 179 15.72 37.84 5.26
C ASN A 179 14.73 37.39 6.33
N ARG A 180 14.19 38.32 7.10
CA ARG A 180 13.36 38.03 8.29
C ARG A 180 14.11 37.08 9.24
N ASN A 181 13.55 35.88 9.46
CA ASN A 181 14.09 34.83 10.36
C ASN A 181 15.03 33.85 9.66
N THR A 182 15.33 34.05 8.38
CA THR A 182 16.19 33.15 7.59
C THR A 182 17.55 33.77 7.40
N VAL A 183 18.59 33.01 7.70
CA VAL A 183 20.00 33.41 7.54
C VAL A 183 20.66 32.45 6.53
N LEU A 184 21.17 33.00 5.45
CA LEU A 184 22.07 32.33 4.51
C LEU A 184 23.50 32.74 4.76
N THR A 185 24.43 31.84 4.89
CA THR A 185 25.89 32.08 4.96
C THR A 185 26.59 31.30 3.83
N THR A 186 27.52 31.96 3.16
CA THR A 186 28.33 31.37 2.07
C THR A 186 29.60 32.19 1.89
N ASP A 187 30.59 31.68 1.17
CA ASP A 187 31.75 32.48 0.79
C ASP A 187 31.47 33.39 -0.42
N SER A 188 30.58 32.95 -1.30
CA SER A 188 30.31 33.64 -2.57
C SER A 188 28.82 33.66 -2.88
N LEU A 189 28.21 34.85 -2.96
CA LEU A 189 26.80 35.06 -3.27
C LEU A 189 26.65 36.00 -4.46
N ASN A 190 25.85 35.61 -5.42
CA ASN A 190 25.35 36.49 -6.45
C ASN A 190 23.90 36.85 -6.14
N TYR A 191 23.57 38.14 -6.16
CA TYR A 191 22.22 38.63 -5.95
C TYR A 191 21.76 39.45 -7.14
N ASP A 192 20.90 38.89 -7.96
CA ASP A 192 20.20 39.59 -9.03
C ASP A 192 19.01 40.34 -8.43
N ARG A 193 19.14 41.64 -8.29
CA ARG A 193 18.11 42.51 -7.71
C ARG A 193 16.92 42.70 -8.65
N GLN A 194 17.12 42.57 -9.97
CA GLN A 194 16.03 42.67 -10.94
C GLN A 194 15.11 41.42 -10.86
N ALA A 195 15.69 40.24 -10.83
CA ALA A 195 14.97 38.99 -10.67
C ALA A 195 14.58 38.69 -9.21
N ASN A 196 15.14 39.48 -8.26
CA ASN A 196 15.07 39.22 -6.82
C ASN A 196 15.45 37.78 -6.45
N LEU A 197 16.65 37.37 -6.92
CA LEU A 197 17.15 36.01 -6.84
C LEU A 197 18.59 35.99 -6.33
N ALA A 198 18.81 35.40 -5.18
CA ALA A 198 20.14 35.12 -4.63
C ALA A 198 20.56 33.69 -4.99
N TYR A 199 21.82 33.47 -5.39
CA TYR A 199 22.35 32.17 -5.67
C TYR A 199 23.83 32.02 -5.35
N TYR A 200 24.21 30.79 -4.94
CA TYR A 200 25.60 30.42 -4.65
C TYR A 200 25.92 29.06 -5.29
N TYR A 201 27.21 28.78 -5.52
CA TYR A 201 27.71 27.54 -6.12
C TYR A 201 29.00 27.01 -5.46
N THR A 202 29.47 27.65 -4.39
CA THR A 202 30.70 27.31 -3.65
C THR A 202 30.42 26.65 -2.31
N GLY A 203 29.16 26.34 -2.04
CA GLY A 203 28.69 25.87 -0.75
C GLY A 203 27.97 26.95 0.03
N GLY A 204 26.95 26.59 0.75
CA GLY A 204 26.18 27.52 1.59
C GLY A 204 25.38 26.77 2.67
N LYS A 205 25.05 27.55 3.72
CA LYS A 205 24.26 27.12 4.86
C LYS A 205 23.10 28.07 5.05
N ILE A 206 21.89 27.52 5.11
CA ILE A 206 20.67 28.24 5.47
C ILE A 206 20.19 27.78 6.83
N VAL A 207 19.84 28.72 7.68
CA VAL A 207 19.28 28.48 9.01
C VAL A 207 17.96 29.24 9.11
N ASP A 208 16.90 28.55 9.47
CA ASP A 208 15.62 29.13 9.90
C ASP A 208 15.27 28.70 11.32
N SER A 209 14.05 28.99 11.81
CA SER A 209 13.63 28.67 13.17
C SER A 209 13.52 27.16 13.45
N LEU A 210 13.42 26.31 12.43
CA LEU A 210 13.15 24.87 12.54
C LEU A 210 14.27 24.02 11.95
N ASN A 211 15.05 24.58 11.00
CA ASN A 211 15.89 23.81 10.11
C ASN A 211 17.29 24.41 9.95
N VAL A 212 18.26 23.52 9.77
CA VAL A 212 19.60 23.84 9.28
C VAL A 212 19.83 23.07 7.99
N LEU A 213 20.06 23.79 6.88
CA LEU A 213 20.29 23.19 5.58
C LEU A 213 21.65 23.59 5.02
N THR A 214 22.40 22.63 4.50
CA THR A 214 23.63 22.88 3.75
C THR A 214 23.54 22.26 2.35
N SER A 215 24.20 22.87 1.36
CA SER A 215 24.31 22.33 0.00
C SER A 215 25.48 22.92 -0.74
N THR A 216 25.94 22.28 -1.83
CA THR A 216 26.98 22.85 -2.67
C THR A 216 26.45 23.99 -3.54
N TRP A 217 25.23 23.86 -4.05
CA TRP A 217 24.56 24.86 -4.88
C TRP A 217 23.20 25.19 -4.29
N GLY A 218 22.87 26.48 -4.28
CA GLY A 218 21.56 26.90 -3.84
C GLY A 218 21.14 28.22 -4.47
N GLN A 219 19.82 28.41 -4.56
CA GLN A 219 19.21 29.68 -4.91
C GLN A 219 18.04 29.97 -3.96
N TYR A 220 17.80 31.23 -3.70
CA TYR A 220 16.72 31.72 -2.86
C TYR A 220 16.06 32.96 -3.47
N SER A 221 14.73 32.94 -3.58
CA SER A 221 13.94 34.10 -4.00
C SER A 221 13.15 34.66 -2.81
N PRO A 222 13.53 35.83 -2.28
CA PRO A 222 12.79 36.48 -1.20
C PRO A 222 11.33 36.79 -1.54
N THR A 223 11.03 37.12 -2.81
CA THR A 223 9.66 37.42 -3.28
C THR A 223 8.72 36.22 -3.17
N THR A 224 9.19 35.05 -3.60
CA THR A 224 8.37 33.82 -3.61
C THR A 224 8.55 32.96 -2.37
N ASN A 225 9.53 33.32 -1.51
CA ASN A 225 9.98 32.53 -0.36
C ASN A 225 10.42 31.10 -0.74
N GLN A 226 10.86 30.91 -1.98
CA GLN A 226 11.29 29.61 -2.49
C GLN A 226 12.82 29.52 -2.54
N ALA A 227 13.32 28.42 -1.99
CA ALA A 227 14.71 28.02 -2.10
C ALA A 227 14.81 26.69 -2.89
N VAL A 228 15.86 26.55 -3.69
CA VAL A 228 16.20 25.30 -4.38
C VAL A 228 17.66 24.98 -4.05
N PHE A 229 17.90 23.74 -3.66
CA PHE A 229 19.22 23.24 -3.27
C PHE A 229 19.57 22.02 -4.11
N ARG A 230 20.84 21.91 -4.50
CA ARG A 230 21.35 20.80 -5.31
C ARG A 230 22.74 20.40 -4.86
N LYS A 231 23.04 19.12 -5.04
CA LYS A 231 24.34 18.50 -4.73
C LYS A 231 24.66 18.53 -3.23
N LYS A 232 24.72 17.35 -2.62
CA LYS A 232 25.03 17.17 -1.21
C LYS A 232 24.12 18.02 -0.29
N VAL A 233 22.81 18.00 -0.58
CA VAL A 233 21.84 18.67 0.28
C VAL A 233 21.72 17.90 1.58
N HIS A 234 22.01 18.55 2.70
CA HIS A 234 21.91 17.99 4.04
C HIS A 234 21.04 18.91 4.89
N LEU A 235 19.86 18.39 5.29
CA LEU A 235 18.86 19.13 6.06
C LEU A 235 18.68 18.48 7.42
N ILE A 236 18.92 19.25 8.47
CA ILE A 236 18.72 18.85 9.86
C ILE A 236 17.48 19.54 10.39
N ASN A 237 16.54 18.76 10.89
CA ASN A 237 15.34 19.18 11.61
C ASN A 237 15.28 18.49 12.96
N LYS A 238 14.47 18.97 13.89
CA LYS A 238 14.28 18.35 15.22
C LYS A 238 13.96 16.85 15.14
N ASN A 239 13.18 16.45 14.15
CA ASN A 239 12.63 15.09 14.04
C ASN A 239 13.38 14.22 13.03
N PHE A 240 14.22 14.79 12.18
CA PHE A 240 14.89 14.02 11.12
C PHE A 240 16.18 14.67 10.64
N VAL A 241 16.99 13.85 10.01
CA VAL A 241 18.14 14.25 9.18
C VAL A 241 17.85 13.75 7.76
N MET A 242 17.99 14.61 6.78
CA MET A 242 17.72 14.30 5.36
C MET A 242 18.94 14.58 4.51
N ASP A 243 19.37 13.59 3.75
CA ASP A 243 20.38 13.70 2.71
C ASP A 243 19.69 13.56 1.35
N SER A 244 19.84 14.56 0.48
CA SER A 244 19.13 14.62 -0.80
C SER A 244 20.03 15.11 -1.93
N ASP A 245 19.73 14.68 -3.16
CA ASP A 245 20.37 15.28 -4.34
C ASP A 245 19.81 16.67 -4.64
N THR A 246 18.49 16.80 -4.64
CA THR A 246 17.81 18.06 -4.96
C THR A 246 16.58 18.26 -4.07
N LEU A 247 16.51 19.39 -3.41
CA LEU A 247 15.42 19.79 -2.52
C LEU A 247 14.91 21.19 -2.91
N LYS A 248 13.58 21.35 -2.94
CA LYS A 248 12.91 22.65 -3.08
C LYS A 248 12.15 22.95 -1.80
N TYR A 249 12.52 24.01 -1.10
CA TYR A 249 11.93 24.41 0.18
C TYR A 249 11.20 25.74 0.07
N ASN A 250 10.00 25.81 0.63
CA ASN A 250 9.28 27.08 0.74
C ASN A 250 9.24 27.51 2.21
N THR A 251 9.93 28.60 2.53
CA THR A 251 10.07 29.10 3.91
C THR A 251 8.79 29.68 4.49
N LYS A 252 7.79 30.03 3.66
CA LYS A 252 6.49 30.54 4.10
C LYS A 252 5.51 29.40 4.43
N THR A 253 5.47 28.36 3.59
CA THR A 253 4.55 27.22 3.77
C THR A 253 5.17 26.08 4.55
N ASN A 254 6.48 26.12 4.81
CA ASN A 254 7.28 25.08 5.46
C ASN A 254 7.26 23.73 4.73
N ILE A 255 7.06 23.74 3.40
CA ILE A 255 7.03 22.53 2.58
C ILE A 255 8.37 22.31 1.91
N ALA A 256 8.99 21.16 2.20
CA ALA A 256 10.17 20.64 1.53
C ALA A 256 9.72 19.62 0.47
N ASN A 257 9.92 19.94 -0.81
CA ASN A 257 9.66 19.02 -1.93
C ASN A 257 10.97 18.31 -2.29
N ILE A 258 10.92 16.99 -2.32
CA ILE A 258 11.99 16.09 -2.68
C ILE A 258 11.93 15.87 -4.20
N LEU A 259 13.04 16.13 -4.91
CA LEU A 259 13.11 16.07 -6.37
C LEU A 259 14.24 15.17 -6.90
N GLY A 260 14.81 14.33 -6.05
CA GLY A 260 15.88 13.40 -6.41
C GLY A 260 16.12 12.37 -5.32
N ALA A 261 17.09 11.50 -5.52
CA ALA A 261 17.43 10.43 -4.55
C ALA A 261 17.65 11.02 -3.16
N THR A 262 16.89 10.55 -2.19
CA THR A 262 16.86 11.08 -0.84
C THR A 262 16.79 9.97 0.19
N HIS A 263 17.63 10.11 1.23
CA HIS A 263 17.60 9.31 2.44
C HIS A 263 17.19 10.20 3.61
N ILE A 264 16.26 9.74 4.43
CA ILE A 264 15.80 10.43 5.63
C ILE A 264 15.93 9.49 6.81
N LEU A 265 16.69 9.89 7.82
CA LEU A 265 16.72 9.23 9.11
C LEU A 265 15.70 9.94 10.02
N TYR A 266 14.54 9.31 10.21
CA TYR A 266 13.42 9.87 10.95
C TYR A 266 13.41 9.36 12.40
N ASN A 267 13.34 10.25 13.37
CA ASN A 267 13.37 9.99 14.82
C ASN A 267 14.54 9.08 15.28
N LYS A 268 15.60 8.95 14.48
CA LYS A 268 16.72 8.01 14.70
C LYS A 268 16.31 6.53 14.68
N GLU A 269 15.13 6.20 14.22
CA GLU A 269 14.51 4.85 14.26
C GLU A 269 14.10 4.32 12.90
N SER A 270 13.81 5.20 11.95
CA SER A 270 13.35 4.81 10.62
C SER A 270 14.22 5.40 9.53
N ASP A 271 14.71 4.55 8.64
CA ASP A 271 15.36 4.91 7.40
C ASP A 271 14.32 4.97 6.28
N ILE A 272 14.23 6.11 5.60
CA ILE A 272 13.29 6.34 4.51
C ILE A 272 14.10 6.62 3.24
N TYR A 273 13.80 5.90 2.17
CA TYR A 273 14.41 6.07 0.86
C TYR A 273 13.32 6.44 -0.15
N THR A 274 13.48 7.55 -0.82
CA THR A 274 12.52 8.08 -1.80
C THR A 274 13.22 8.87 -2.88
N ASN A 275 12.61 9.00 -4.05
CA ASN A 275 13.10 9.88 -5.11
C ASN A 275 12.23 11.12 -5.28
N ARG A 276 11.00 11.08 -4.82
CA ARG A 276 10.04 12.17 -4.92
C ARG A 276 9.05 12.16 -3.78
N GLY A 277 8.67 13.35 -3.33
CA GLY A 277 7.71 13.51 -2.24
C GLY A 277 7.72 14.91 -1.68
N TRP A 278 7.04 15.08 -0.58
CA TRP A 278 7.10 16.32 0.18
C TRP A 278 6.98 16.04 1.68
N TYR A 279 7.57 16.92 2.46
CA TYR A 279 7.44 16.97 3.91
C TYR A 279 7.11 18.38 4.36
N ASN A 280 6.10 18.55 5.20
CA ASN A 280 5.78 19.83 5.84
C ASN A 280 6.39 19.86 7.25
N THR A 281 7.40 20.70 7.46
CA THR A 281 8.16 20.74 8.70
C THR A 281 7.38 21.34 9.89
N ALA A 282 6.28 22.06 9.64
CA ALA A 282 5.41 22.64 10.68
C ALA A 282 4.25 21.73 11.08
N THR A 283 3.62 21.08 10.11
CA THR A 283 2.48 20.18 10.36
C THR A 283 2.90 18.74 10.62
N GLU A 284 4.15 18.39 10.30
CA GLU A 284 4.73 17.05 10.42
C GLU A 284 3.99 16.02 9.56
N LYS A 285 3.44 16.45 8.41
CA LYS A 285 2.85 15.58 7.39
C LYS A 285 3.84 15.29 6.29
N MET A 286 3.81 14.06 5.80
CA MET A 286 4.71 13.59 4.75
C MET A 286 3.95 12.80 3.69
N MET A 287 4.35 12.96 2.44
CA MET A 287 3.95 12.11 1.33
C MET A 287 5.19 11.69 0.53
N LEU A 288 5.38 10.41 0.40
CA LEU A 288 6.45 9.80 -0.38
C LEU A 288 5.83 9.21 -1.66
N LEU A 289 6.53 9.35 -2.77
CA LEU A 289 6.10 8.94 -4.10
C LEU A 289 7.15 8.02 -4.75
N ASP A 290 6.80 7.45 -5.91
CA ASP A 290 7.74 6.70 -6.76
C ASP A 290 8.38 5.48 -6.07
N ARG A 291 7.55 4.61 -5.51
CA ARG A 291 7.97 3.34 -4.90
C ARG A 291 8.95 3.52 -3.74
N SER A 292 8.58 4.31 -2.78
CA SER A 292 9.38 4.60 -1.61
C SER A 292 9.49 3.42 -0.63
N LEU A 293 10.60 3.37 0.11
CA LEU A 293 10.88 2.36 1.14
C LEU A 293 11.02 3.06 2.51
N VAL A 294 10.23 2.61 3.46
CA VAL A 294 10.40 2.92 4.89
C VAL A 294 10.91 1.67 5.59
N LYS A 295 12.03 1.77 6.30
CA LYS A 295 12.65 0.67 7.03
C LYS A 295 12.86 1.07 8.47
N GLN A 296 12.30 0.34 9.40
CA GLN A 296 12.49 0.53 10.84
C GLN A 296 13.65 -0.29 11.39
N LYS A 297 14.25 0.16 12.48
CA LYS A 297 15.33 -0.55 13.18
C LYS A 297 14.91 -1.94 13.66
N ASN A 298 13.65 -2.14 14.03
CA ASN A 298 13.09 -3.42 14.45
C ASN A 298 12.92 -4.43 13.30
N GLY A 299 13.35 -4.11 12.08
CA GLY A 299 13.29 -4.98 10.91
C GLY A 299 11.97 -4.90 10.11
N LYS A 300 11.03 -4.08 10.54
CA LYS A 300 9.80 -3.83 9.77
C LYS A 300 10.10 -2.95 8.57
N THR A 301 9.47 -3.26 7.44
CA THR A 301 9.60 -2.46 6.23
C THR A 301 8.25 -2.22 5.58
N MET A 302 8.08 -1.02 5.03
CA MET A 302 6.95 -0.65 4.19
C MET A 302 7.43 -0.17 2.83
N VAL A 303 6.85 -0.69 1.77
CA VAL A 303 7.08 -0.25 0.38
C VAL A 303 5.74 0.06 -0.24
N GLY A 304 5.63 1.19 -0.93
CA GLY A 304 4.41 1.58 -1.64
C GLY A 304 4.72 2.62 -2.72
N ASP A 305 3.89 2.71 -3.75
CA ASP A 305 4.06 3.73 -4.80
C ASP A 305 3.75 5.12 -4.25
N THR A 306 2.83 5.20 -3.30
CA THR A 306 2.56 6.40 -2.52
C THR A 306 2.39 6.03 -1.06
N ILE A 307 3.09 6.73 -0.18
CA ILE A 307 2.98 6.57 1.28
C ILE A 307 2.70 7.93 1.88
N PHE A 308 1.58 8.07 2.57
CA PHE A 308 1.22 9.25 3.34
C PHE A 308 1.37 8.96 4.84
N TYR A 309 1.86 9.94 5.59
CA TYR A 309 1.98 9.86 7.05
C TYR A 309 1.64 11.19 7.70
N ASP A 310 0.75 11.16 8.70
CA ASP A 310 0.43 12.27 9.58
C ASP A 310 0.87 11.94 11.00
N LYS A 311 1.97 12.56 11.45
CA LYS A 311 2.56 12.29 12.76
C LYS A 311 1.65 12.76 13.91
N LYS A 312 0.94 13.88 13.75
CA LYS A 312 0.07 14.42 14.79
C LYS A 312 -1.18 13.56 14.96
N ALA A 313 -1.77 13.12 13.87
CA ALA A 313 -2.92 12.22 13.87
C ALA A 313 -2.51 10.75 14.04
N LYS A 314 -1.20 10.47 14.01
CA LYS A 314 -0.60 9.14 14.16
C LYS A 314 -1.22 8.10 13.24
N TYR A 315 -1.37 8.43 11.96
CA TYR A 315 -1.82 7.45 10.99
C TYR A 315 -0.98 7.47 9.72
N ALA A 316 -0.95 6.34 9.04
CA ALA A 316 -0.29 6.13 7.78
C ALA A 316 -1.25 5.51 6.77
N GLU A 317 -1.08 5.87 5.51
CA GLU A 317 -1.77 5.28 4.36
C GLU A 317 -0.75 4.92 3.29
N GLY A 318 -0.94 3.77 2.67
CA GLY A 318 -0.16 3.34 1.53
C GLY A 318 -1.07 3.04 0.35
N PHE A 319 -0.65 3.43 -0.85
CA PHE A 319 -1.42 3.27 -2.08
C PHE A 319 -0.58 2.59 -3.15
N LYS A 320 -1.19 1.70 -3.89
CA LYS A 320 -0.65 0.91 -5.01
C LYS A 320 0.53 0.02 -4.62
N TRP A 321 0.30 -1.29 -4.70
CA TRP A 321 1.32 -2.30 -4.45
C TRP A 321 2.05 -2.11 -3.12
N VAL A 322 1.28 -1.88 -2.07
CA VAL A 322 1.83 -1.73 -0.73
C VAL A 322 2.28 -3.09 -0.21
N VAL A 323 3.49 -3.14 0.32
CA VAL A 323 4.07 -4.34 0.94
C VAL A 323 4.55 -3.94 2.33
N LEU A 324 3.91 -4.50 3.35
CA LEU A 324 4.35 -4.43 4.74
C LEU A 324 5.01 -5.75 5.10
N ASN A 325 6.28 -5.71 5.48
CA ASN A 325 7.01 -6.91 5.89
C ASN A 325 7.49 -6.78 7.33
N ASP A 326 7.17 -7.77 8.14
CA ASP A 326 7.62 -7.89 9.53
C ASP A 326 8.49 -9.15 9.68
N THR A 327 9.79 -8.95 9.76
CA THR A 327 10.74 -10.07 9.89
C THR A 327 10.70 -10.73 11.27
N ALA A 328 10.33 -10.00 12.32
CA ALA A 328 10.21 -10.53 13.67
C ALA A 328 9.01 -11.47 13.78
N GLN A 329 7.90 -11.08 13.18
CA GLN A 329 6.69 -11.90 13.13
C GLN A 329 6.69 -12.90 11.97
N LYS A 330 7.64 -12.81 11.04
CA LYS A 330 7.73 -13.63 9.84
C LYS A 330 6.47 -13.57 8.97
N ALA A 331 5.99 -12.36 8.73
CA ALA A 331 4.80 -12.12 7.94
C ALA A 331 4.93 -10.96 6.99
N THR A 332 4.16 -11.02 5.94
CA THR A 332 4.05 -9.97 4.93
C THR A 332 2.58 -9.72 4.62
N LEU A 333 2.16 -8.45 4.70
CA LEU A 333 0.85 -8.02 4.28
C LEU A 333 1.00 -7.22 2.98
N LEU A 334 0.21 -7.56 1.98
CA LEU A 334 0.15 -6.85 0.70
C LEU A 334 -1.28 -6.36 0.44
N GLY A 335 -1.40 -5.26 -0.31
CA GLY A 335 -2.68 -4.71 -0.76
C GLY A 335 -2.44 -3.47 -1.61
N ASN A 336 -3.43 -3.07 -2.41
CA ASN A 336 -3.33 -1.82 -3.18
C ASN A 336 -3.67 -0.60 -2.33
N TYR A 337 -4.40 -0.78 -1.26
CA TYR A 337 -4.60 0.22 -0.22
C TYR A 337 -4.35 -0.38 1.16
N VAL A 338 -3.57 0.32 1.97
CA VAL A 338 -3.28 -0.05 3.37
C VAL A 338 -3.41 1.18 4.24
N TYR A 339 -4.11 1.05 5.34
CA TYR A 339 -4.32 2.08 6.36
C TYR A 339 -3.92 1.57 7.73
N TYR A 340 -3.29 2.42 8.52
CA TYR A 340 -3.00 2.14 9.93
C TYR A 340 -3.11 3.40 10.79
N ASN A 341 -3.74 3.28 11.95
CA ASN A 341 -3.86 4.33 12.93
C ASN A 341 -3.34 3.85 14.29
N GLU A 342 -2.25 4.45 14.76
CA GLU A 342 -1.59 4.10 16.03
C GLU A 342 -2.44 4.43 17.27
N LEU A 343 -3.25 5.52 17.23
CA LEU A 343 -4.05 5.95 18.38
C LEU A 343 -5.17 4.95 18.70
N THR A 344 -5.75 4.36 17.66
CA THR A 344 -6.86 3.41 17.77
C THR A 344 -6.42 1.96 17.63
N ASP A 345 -5.15 1.74 17.32
CA ASP A 345 -4.54 0.44 16.97
C ASP A 345 -5.39 -0.34 15.95
N LYS A 346 -5.89 0.40 14.94
CA LYS A 346 -6.69 -0.15 13.84
C LYS A 346 -5.88 -0.16 12.56
N GLY A 347 -5.96 -1.27 11.84
CA GLY A 347 -5.32 -1.42 10.55
C GLY A 347 -6.20 -2.14 9.55
N MET A 348 -6.03 -1.80 8.28
CA MET A 348 -6.80 -2.35 7.18
C MET A 348 -5.93 -2.49 5.94
N ALA A 349 -6.10 -3.57 5.22
CA ALA A 349 -5.61 -3.74 3.86
C ALA A 349 -6.78 -4.15 2.98
N THR A 350 -6.91 -3.55 1.81
CA THR A 350 -7.98 -3.85 0.86
C THR A 350 -7.47 -3.75 -0.58
N ASP A 351 -8.31 -4.12 -1.51
CA ASP A 351 -7.98 -4.19 -2.92
C ASP A 351 -6.79 -5.12 -3.18
N SER A 352 -7.10 -6.39 -3.40
CA SER A 352 -6.13 -7.49 -3.54
C SER A 352 -5.32 -7.74 -2.24
N ALA A 353 -5.98 -7.60 -1.09
CA ALA A 353 -5.32 -7.82 0.19
C ALA A 353 -4.92 -9.30 0.37
N ILE A 354 -3.68 -9.54 0.74
CA ILE A 354 -3.16 -10.87 1.08
C ILE A 354 -2.20 -10.81 2.25
N LEU A 355 -2.41 -11.70 3.20
CA LEU A 355 -1.48 -11.99 4.28
C LEU A 355 -0.68 -13.22 3.93
N VAL A 356 0.64 -13.13 4.00
CA VAL A 356 1.59 -14.21 3.79
C VAL A 356 2.29 -14.50 5.11
N ASP A 357 2.05 -15.65 5.69
CA ASP A 357 2.70 -16.13 6.91
C ASP A 357 3.75 -17.19 6.55
N TRP A 358 5.01 -16.88 6.79
CA TRP A 358 6.16 -17.75 6.54
C TRP A 358 6.90 -18.14 7.82
N SER A 359 6.20 -18.12 8.93
CA SER A 359 6.74 -18.50 10.25
C SER A 359 6.93 -20.00 10.43
N SER A 360 6.15 -20.78 9.69
CA SER A 360 6.19 -22.24 9.65
C SER A 360 7.06 -22.76 8.51
N LYS A 361 7.25 -24.09 8.46
CA LYS A 361 7.94 -24.74 7.35
C LYS A 361 7.28 -24.45 6.00
N ASP A 362 5.94 -24.52 5.98
CA ASP A 362 5.13 -24.23 4.81
C ASP A 362 4.43 -22.87 4.96
N THR A 363 4.51 -22.05 3.93
CA THR A 363 3.93 -20.71 3.94
C THR A 363 2.41 -20.75 3.78
N MET A 364 1.71 -20.02 4.64
CA MET A 364 0.26 -19.80 4.55
C MET A 364 -0.03 -18.49 3.81
N TYR A 365 -0.93 -18.53 2.86
CA TYR A 365 -1.45 -17.39 2.12
C TYR A 365 -2.93 -17.23 2.45
N VAL A 366 -3.34 -16.04 2.91
CA VAL A 366 -4.74 -15.72 3.23
C VAL A 366 -5.14 -14.47 2.48
N HIS A 367 -6.08 -14.60 1.58
CA HIS A 367 -6.69 -13.50 0.83
C HIS A 367 -8.10 -13.21 1.35
N ALA A 368 -8.47 -11.93 1.30
CA ALA A 368 -9.84 -11.43 1.44
C ALA A 368 -9.97 -10.11 0.67
N ASP A 369 -11.19 -9.69 0.35
CA ASP A 369 -11.41 -8.36 -0.23
C ASP A 369 -10.88 -7.28 0.70
N THR A 370 -11.08 -7.46 2.01
CA THR A 370 -10.55 -6.60 3.07
C THR A 370 -10.04 -7.44 4.23
N LEU A 371 -8.81 -7.20 4.63
CA LEU A 371 -8.21 -7.69 5.86
C LEU A 371 -8.17 -6.55 6.88
N PHE A 372 -8.74 -6.75 8.04
CA PHE A 372 -8.89 -5.74 9.08
C PHE A 372 -8.36 -6.24 10.42
N ARG A 373 -7.64 -5.37 11.13
CA ARG A 373 -7.22 -5.59 12.51
C ARG A 373 -7.73 -4.47 13.41
N SER A 374 -8.20 -4.84 14.58
CA SER A 374 -8.50 -3.91 15.66
C SER A 374 -8.04 -4.50 16.99
N LYS A 375 -7.80 -3.64 17.94
CA LYS A 375 -7.62 -4.04 19.33
C LYS A 375 -8.92 -3.80 20.06
N ASP A 376 -9.44 -4.83 20.73
CA ASP A 376 -10.60 -4.73 21.59
C ASP A 376 -10.12 -4.80 23.04
N SER A 377 -10.09 -3.65 23.71
CA SER A 377 -9.54 -3.47 25.07
C SER A 377 -8.06 -3.91 25.15
N THR A 378 -7.79 -5.18 25.42
CA THR A 378 -6.44 -5.73 25.62
C THR A 378 -6.02 -6.80 24.62
N TYR A 379 -6.93 -7.25 23.75
CA TYR A 379 -6.67 -8.35 22.82
C TYR A 379 -6.92 -7.98 21.37
N ASP A 380 -6.19 -8.64 20.49
CA ASP A 380 -6.29 -8.45 19.06
C ASP A 380 -7.48 -9.20 18.46
N VAL A 381 -8.17 -8.54 17.53
CA VAL A 381 -9.20 -9.13 16.69
C VAL A 381 -8.84 -8.91 15.24
N VAL A 382 -8.73 -9.99 14.49
CA VAL A 382 -8.42 -9.99 13.06
C VAL A 382 -9.64 -10.47 12.29
N ARG A 383 -9.97 -9.77 11.20
CA ARG A 383 -11.12 -10.10 10.36
C ARG A 383 -10.71 -10.09 8.90
N GLY A 384 -11.19 -11.10 8.16
CA GLY A 384 -11.20 -11.11 6.70
C GLY A 384 -12.65 -10.96 6.24
N TYR A 385 -12.94 -9.97 5.40
CA TYR A 385 -14.25 -9.72 4.84
C TYR A 385 -14.22 -9.87 3.35
N TYR A 386 -15.05 -10.58 2.88
CA TYR A 386 -15.60 -11.23 1.73
C TYR A 386 -14.56 -11.99 0.93
N HIS A 387 -15.04 -13.05 0.29
CA HIS A 387 -14.29 -13.93 -0.60
C HIS A 387 -12.99 -14.44 0.02
N VAL A 388 -13.02 -14.75 1.33
CA VAL A 388 -11.83 -15.27 2.03
C VAL A 388 -11.40 -16.59 1.40
N ARG A 389 -10.12 -16.67 1.04
CA ARG A 389 -9.47 -17.88 0.55
C ARG A 389 -8.10 -18.02 1.19
N PHE A 390 -7.76 -19.25 1.54
CA PHE A 390 -6.44 -19.50 2.08
C PHE A 390 -5.83 -20.76 1.45
N TYR A 391 -4.51 -20.72 1.36
CA TYR A 391 -3.72 -21.80 0.80
C TYR A 391 -2.46 -22.06 1.62
N ARG A 392 -2.24 -23.30 1.96
CA ARG A 392 -0.99 -23.92 2.39
C ARG A 392 -0.99 -25.35 1.84
N ASN A 393 0.19 -25.97 1.64
CA ASN A 393 0.28 -27.28 0.98
C ASN A 393 -0.61 -28.34 1.61
N ASP A 394 -0.76 -28.35 2.94
CA ASP A 394 -1.50 -29.35 3.72
C ASP A 394 -2.96 -28.95 4.01
N ILE A 395 -3.32 -27.68 3.87
CA ILE A 395 -4.67 -27.20 4.15
C ILE A 395 -5.04 -26.02 3.24
N GLN A 396 -6.22 -26.07 2.68
CA GLN A 396 -6.80 -25.00 1.86
C GLN A 396 -8.23 -24.76 2.31
N GLY A 397 -8.77 -23.59 1.98
CA GLY A 397 -10.17 -23.33 2.26
C GLY A 397 -10.68 -22.04 1.70
N LEU A 398 -11.99 -21.87 1.82
CA LEU A 398 -12.73 -20.69 1.46
C LEU A 398 -13.87 -20.46 2.46
N CYS A 399 -14.25 -19.20 2.62
CA CYS A 399 -15.45 -18.79 3.36
C CYS A 399 -15.83 -17.36 2.95
N ASP A 400 -17.00 -16.90 3.36
CA ASP A 400 -17.39 -15.51 3.12
C ASP A 400 -16.62 -14.56 4.04
N SER A 401 -16.54 -14.91 5.32
CA SER A 401 -15.79 -14.12 6.30
C SER A 401 -15.06 -14.97 7.33
N LEU A 402 -13.96 -14.42 7.83
CA LEU A 402 -13.08 -15.03 8.82
C LEU A 402 -12.87 -14.06 9.98
N THR A 403 -12.96 -14.55 11.21
CA THR A 403 -12.63 -13.76 12.40
C THR A 403 -11.74 -14.57 13.34
N TYR A 404 -10.61 -14.01 13.73
CA TYR A 404 -9.77 -14.53 14.80
C TYR A 404 -9.80 -13.61 15.99
N THR A 405 -10.08 -14.16 17.18
CA THR A 405 -10.09 -13.43 18.45
C THR A 405 -8.97 -13.97 19.35
N ALA A 406 -8.00 -13.14 19.64
CA ALA A 406 -6.83 -13.54 20.43
C ALA A 406 -7.19 -13.85 21.90
N ARG A 407 -8.21 -13.19 22.45
CA ARG A 407 -8.72 -13.42 23.80
C ARG A 407 -9.00 -14.90 24.07
N ASP A 408 -9.83 -15.49 23.24
CA ASP A 408 -10.32 -16.84 23.41
C ASP A 408 -9.55 -17.83 22.52
N SER A 409 -8.62 -17.30 21.71
CA SER A 409 -7.82 -18.05 20.75
C SER A 409 -8.70 -18.88 19.77
N ILE A 410 -9.77 -18.22 19.27
CA ILE A 410 -10.78 -18.83 18.42
C ILE A 410 -10.72 -18.24 17.02
N LEU A 411 -10.68 -19.13 16.03
CA LEU A 411 -10.87 -18.80 14.62
C LEU A 411 -12.27 -19.21 14.20
N ASN A 412 -13.03 -18.28 13.67
CA ASN A 412 -14.37 -18.48 13.16
C ASN A 412 -14.40 -18.25 11.65
N MET A 413 -15.00 -19.17 10.91
CA MET A 413 -15.26 -19.09 9.48
C MET A 413 -16.78 -19.14 9.25
N ASN A 414 -17.32 -18.10 8.60
CA ASN A 414 -18.76 -17.95 8.37
C ASN A 414 -19.07 -17.89 6.87
N GLY A 415 -20.33 -18.14 6.53
CA GLY A 415 -20.83 -18.04 5.16
C GLY A 415 -20.39 -19.23 4.31
N GLU A 416 -20.91 -20.39 4.66
CA GLU A 416 -20.70 -21.66 3.94
C GLU A 416 -19.22 -22.04 3.79
N PRO A 417 -18.45 -22.09 4.88
CA PRO A 417 -17.04 -22.42 4.84
C PRO A 417 -16.80 -23.82 4.26
N VAL A 418 -15.73 -23.94 3.48
CA VAL A 418 -15.19 -25.20 3.00
C VAL A 418 -13.70 -25.27 3.28
N VAL A 419 -13.27 -26.37 3.88
CA VAL A 419 -11.86 -26.62 4.21
C VAL A 419 -11.44 -27.94 3.59
N TRP A 420 -10.34 -27.95 2.88
CA TRP A 420 -9.72 -29.15 2.32
C TRP A 420 -8.44 -29.47 3.08
N ALA A 421 -8.31 -30.75 3.43
CA ALA A 421 -7.12 -31.29 4.03
C ALA A 421 -6.84 -32.67 3.41
N GLU A 422 -5.68 -32.83 2.73
CA GLU A 422 -5.41 -33.99 1.86
C GLU A 422 -6.60 -34.26 0.89
N ASN A 423 -7.21 -35.45 0.97
CA ASN A 423 -8.36 -35.86 0.12
C ASN A 423 -9.71 -35.62 0.79
N ASN A 424 -9.74 -34.89 1.91
CA ASN A 424 -10.97 -34.64 2.64
C ASN A 424 -11.47 -33.22 2.41
N GLN A 425 -12.77 -33.03 2.30
CA GLN A 425 -13.47 -31.75 2.30
C GLN A 425 -14.39 -31.70 3.53
N LEU A 426 -14.23 -30.64 4.31
CA LEU A 426 -15.07 -30.33 5.47
C LEU A 426 -15.91 -29.10 5.14
N SER A 427 -17.20 -29.13 5.48
CA SER A 427 -18.11 -28.02 5.19
C SER A 427 -19.26 -27.95 6.18
N GLY A 428 -19.85 -26.77 6.30
CA GLY A 428 -21.02 -26.50 7.15
C GLY A 428 -21.48 -25.06 6.91
N ASP A 429 -22.42 -24.61 7.71
CA ASP A 429 -22.83 -23.19 7.72
C ASP A 429 -21.80 -22.33 8.47
N TYR A 430 -21.07 -22.98 9.40
CA TYR A 430 -20.09 -22.35 10.27
C TYR A 430 -19.01 -23.36 10.68
N ILE A 431 -17.75 -22.94 10.63
CA ILE A 431 -16.62 -23.71 11.15
C ILE A 431 -15.86 -22.87 12.17
N GLN A 432 -15.60 -23.47 13.35
CA GLN A 432 -14.84 -22.87 14.41
C GLN A 432 -13.62 -23.73 14.75
N ALA A 433 -12.45 -23.11 14.83
CA ALA A 433 -11.24 -23.77 15.30
C ALA A 433 -10.75 -23.13 16.60
N LEU A 434 -10.64 -23.92 17.65
CA LEU A 434 -10.16 -23.50 18.96
C LEU A 434 -8.69 -23.87 19.10
N THR A 435 -7.89 -22.91 19.57
CA THR A 435 -6.45 -23.09 19.72
C THR A 435 -6.01 -22.93 21.16
N LYS A 436 -5.01 -23.73 21.55
CA LYS A 436 -4.32 -23.64 22.84
C LYS A 436 -2.82 -23.79 22.61
N ASN A 437 -2.02 -22.91 23.21
CA ASN A 437 -0.57 -22.90 22.96
C ASN A 437 -0.25 -22.91 21.46
N GLN A 438 -1.09 -22.17 20.68
CA GLN A 438 -0.94 -21.98 19.23
C GLN A 438 -1.13 -23.27 18.39
N LYS A 439 -1.73 -24.30 18.95
CA LYS A 439 -2.13 -25.51 18.25
C LYS A 439 -3.65 -25.65 18.30
N VAL A 440 -4.26 -26.04 17.20
CA VAL A 440 -5.69 -26.40 17.19
C VAL A 440 -5.86 -27.66 18.02
N TYR A 441 -6.75 -27.60 18.99
CA TYR A 441 -7.12 -28.75 19.81
C TYR A 441 -8.56 -29.22 19.54
N GLN A 442 -9.39 -28.34 18.96
CA GLN A 442 -10.78 -28.68 18.64
C GLN A 442 -11.22 -27.92 17.38
N VAL A 443 -11.97 -28.62 16.51
CA VAL A 443 -12.66 -28.03 15.36
C VAL A 443 -14.13 -28.40 15.48
N ILE A 444 -15.01 -27.41 15.36
CA ILE A 444 -16.46 -27.57 15.46
C ILE A 444 -17.07 -27.09 14.15
N ILE A 445 -17.84 -27.97 13.51
CA ILE A 445 -18.57 -27.69 12.28
C ILE A 445 -20.05 -27.72 12.63
N LYS A 446 -20.78 -26.66 12.37
CA LYS A 446 -22.21 -26.51 12.70
C LYS A 446 -23.05 -26.22 11.47
N GLY A 447 -24.29 -26.71 11.50
CA GLY A 447 -25.28 -26.48 10.45
C GLY A 447 -24.93 -27.20 9.16
N ALA A 448 -25.75 -28.13 8.72
CA ALA A 448 -25.49 -28.98 7.54
C ALA A 448 -24.05 -29.51 7.49
N SER A 449 -23.51 -29.89 8.67
CA SER A 449 -22.10 -30.28 8.80
C SER A 449 -21.81 -31.55 8.01
N MET A 450 -20.74 -31.53 7.23
CA MET A 450 -20.36 -32.63 6.37
C MET A 450 -18.83 -32.79 6.28
N ALA A 451 -18.40 -34.06 6.34
CA ALA A 451 -17.05 -34.47 5.99
C ALA A 451 -17.12 -35.45 4.83
N VAL A 452 -16.39 -35.17 3.77
CA VAL A 452 -16.34 -35.96 2.54
C VAL A 452 -14.92 -36.38 2.26
N GLN A 453 -14.71 -37.66 1.95
CA GLN A 453 -13.43 -38.20 1.51
C GLN A 453 -13.59 -38.85 0.14
N LYS A 454 -12.84 -38.37 -0.85
CA LYS A 454 -12.85 -38.96 -2.19
C LYS A 454 -12.14 -40.30 -2.18
N GLN A 455 -12.84 -41.36 -2.65
CA GLN A 455 -12.28 -42.70 -2.81
C GLN A 455 -11.94 -42.98 -4.27
N ASP A 456 -12.82 -42.56 -5.19
CA ASP A 456 -12.68 -42.73 -6.62
C ASP A 456 -13.40 -41.56 -7.34
N SER A 457 -13.55 -41.64 -8.64
CA SER A 457 -14.20 -40.61 -9.47
C SER A 457 -15.64 -40.30 -9.05
N ILE A 458 -16.39 -41.34 -8.62
CA ILE A 458 -17.81 -41.24 -8.25
C ILE A 458 -18.11 -41.67 -6.81
N TYR A 459 -17.19 -42.35 -6.14
CA TYR A 459 -17.38 -42.87 -4.80
C TYR A 459 -16.72 -41.98 -3.76
N PHE A 460 -17.50 -41.55 -2.77
CA PHE A 460 -17.08 -40.68 -1.68
C PHE A 460 -17.54 -41.24 -0.33
N ASN A 461 -16.63 -41.44 0.58
CA ASN A 461 -17.00 -41.61 1.98
C ASN A 461 -17.58 -40.31 2.50
N GLN A 462 -18.74 -40.38 3.16
CA GLN A 462 -19.51 -39.23 3.59
C GLN A 462 -19.93 -39.41 5.05
N LEU A 463 -19.82 -38.36 5.81
CA LEU A 463 -20.26 -38.24 7.19
C LEU A 463 -20.98 -36.93 7.36
N SER A 464 -22.21 -36.94 7.84
CA SER A 464 -23.05 -35.75 8.02
C SER A 464 -23.73 -35.78 9.38
N GLY A 465 -24.07 -34.62 9.90
CA GLY A 465 -24.82 -34.43 11.14
C GLY A 465 -25.24 -32.96 11.35
N LYS A 466 -25.90 -32.68 12.45
CA LYS A 466 -26.19 -31.29 12.84
C LYS A 466 -24.89 -30.55 13.27
N GLU A 467 -23.98 -31.28 13.92
CA GLU A 467 -22.70 -30.79 14.39
C GLU A 467 -21.66 -31.90 14.29
N ILE A 468 -20.47 -31.57 13.82
CA ILE A 468 -19.28 -32.43 13.85
C ILE A 468 -18.22 -31.76 14.71
N ILE A 469 -17.70 -32.44 15.73
CA ILE A 469 -16.65 -31.98 16.62
C ILE A 469 -15.43 -32.89 16.46
N ALA A 470 -14.33 -32.34 16.01
CA ALA A 470 -13.05 -33.03 15.90
C ALA A 470 -12.12 -32.59 17.05
N TYR A 471 -11.58 -33.52 17.80
CA TYR A 471 -10.62 -33.30 18.89
C TYR A 471 -9.22 -33.70 18.44
N LEU A 472 -8.30 -32.78 18.61
CA LEU A 472 -6.91 -32.96 18.22
C LEU A 472 -5.99 -32.87 19.45
N ASP A 473 -4.94 -33.65 19.44
CA ASP A 473 -3.83 -33.53 20.38
C ASP A 473 -2.53 -33.35 19.60
N SER A 474 -1.83 -32.26 19.87
CA SER A 474 -0.59 -31.92 19.17
C SER A 474 -0.71 -31.94 17.63
N GLY A 475 -1.90 -31.57 17.11
CA GLY A 475 -2.20 -31.55 15.68
C GLY A 475 -2.63 -32.90 15.10
N GLN A 476 -2.72 -33.95 15.93
CA GLN A 476 -3.22 -35.26 15.51
C GLN A 476 -4.67 -35.44 15.91
N LEU A 477 -5.52 -35.88 14.97
CA LEU A 477 -6.90 -36.20 15.25
C LEU A 477 -6.99 -37.43 16.18
N LYS A 478 -7.70 -37.25 17.29
CA LYS A 478 -7.88 -38.30 18.32
C LYS A 478 -9.31 -38.81 18.40
N LYS A 479 -10.29 -37.95 18.22
CA LYS A 479 -11.69 -38.26 18.36
C LYS A 479 -12.53 -37.40 17.44
N VAL A 480 -13.60 -37.94 16.91
CA VAL A 480 -14.65 -37.20 16.19
C VAL A 480 -16.00 -37.58 16.79
N ASP A 481 -16.78 -36.57 17.18
CA ASP A 481 -18.14 -36.69 17.64
C ASP A 481 -19.08 -36.10 16.58
N VAL A 482 -20.10 -36.85 16.18
CA VAL A 482 -21.14 -36.35 15.30
C VAL A 482 -22.44 -36.35 16.08
N ASN A 483 -23.01 -35.19 16.22
CA ASN A 483 -24.17 -34.94 17.06
C ASN A 483 -25.40 -34.62 16.21
N GLY A 484 -26.47 -35.37 16.42
CA GLY A 484 -27.81 -35.15 15.86
C GLY A 484 -27.94 -35.53 14.40
N ASN A 485 -28.77 -36.52 14.12
CA ASN A 485 -29.07 -37.05 12.79
C ASN A 485 -27.79 -37.40 12.02
N ALA A 486 -26.93 -38.18 12.64
CA ALA A 486 -25.69 -38.62 12.00
C ALA A 486 -26.01 -39.62 10.87
N GLU A 487 -25.54 -39.33 9.67
CA GLU A 487 -25.67 -40.17 8.49
C GLU A 487 -24.29 -40.45 7.92
N THR A 488 -24.07 -41.70 7.49
CA THR A 488 -22.81 -42.11 6.85
C THR A 488 -23.04 -42.86 5.56
N ILE A 489 -22.20 -42.61 4.58
CA ILE A 489 -21.99 -43.51 3.44
C ILE A 489 -20.51 -43.88 3.44
N TYR A 490 -20.23 -45.17 3.50
CA TYR A 490 -18.89 -45.70 3.57
C TYR A 490 -18.67 -46.81 2.54
N TYR A 491 -17.57 -46.75 1.83
CA TYR A 491 -17.13 -47.74 0.87
C TYR A 491 -16.01 -48.59 1.47
N PRO A 492 -16.30 -49.77 2.03
CA PRO A 492 -15.27 -50.67 2.54
C PRO A 492 -14.37 -51.16 1.41
N ILE A 493 -13.08 -51.20 1.69
CA ILE A 493 -12.05 -51.69 0.76
C ILE A 493 -11.55 -53.05 1.27
N ASP A 494 -11.38 -54.00 0.39
CA ASP A 494 -10.76 -55.29 0.70
C ASP A 494 -9.25 -55.05 0.94
N ASP A 495 -8.74 -55.62 2.04
CA ASP A 495 -7.32 -55.45 2.43
C ASP A 495 -6.34 -56.16 1.48
N LYS A 496 -6.82 -57.12 0.63
CA LYS A 496 -5.96 -57.94 -0.24
C LYS A 496 -5.72 -57.32 -1.60
N ASP A 497 -6.78 -56.79 -2.20
CA ASP A 497 -6.75 -56.28 -3.59
C ASP A 497 -7.13 -54.83 -3.73
N SER A 498 -7.44 -54.16 -2.62
CA SER A 498 -7.87 -52.76 -2.56
C SER A 498 -9.13 -52.45 -3.38
N THR A 499 -9.95 -53.45 -3.65
CA THR A 499 -11.25 -53.29 -4.34
C THR A 499 -12.33 -52.82 -3.37
N ILE A 500 -13.28 -52.02 -3.87
CA ILE A 500 -14.45 -51.62 -3.08
C ILE A 500 -15.44 -52.79 -3.00
N VAL A 501 -15.74 -53.21 -1.79
CA VAL A 501 -16.59 -54.40 -1.53
C VAL A 501 -18.10 -54.10 -1.68
N GLY A 502 -18.50 -52.85 -1.41
CA GLY A 502 -19.91 -52.48 -1.43
C GLY A 502 -20.12 -51.10 -0.81
N ILE A 503 -21.37 -50.74 -0.53
CA ILE A 503 -21.79 -49.47 0.02
C ILE A 503 -22.46 -49.73 1.39
N ASN A 504 -21.86 -49.21 2.45
CA ASN A 504 -22.46 -49.20 3.77
C ASN A 504 -23.16 -47.87 4.02
N LYS A 505 -24.47 -47.88 4.25
CA LYS A 505 -25.26 -46.71 4.63
C LYS A 505 -25.75 -46.88 6.05
N THR A 506 -25.43 -45.88 6.91
CA THR A 506 -25.83 -45.97 8.33
C THR A 506 -26.40 -44.63 8.77
N GLN A 507 -27.45 -44.70 9.59
CA GLN A 507 -28.07 -43.57 10.28
C GLN A 507 -28.06 -43.80 11.78
N SER A 508 -27.85 -42.77 12.57
CA SER A 508 -27.84 -42.83 14.03
C SER A 508 -28.10 -41.43 14.61
N SER A 509 -28.51 -41.36 15.86
CA SER A 509 -28.59 -40.05 16.52
C SER A 509 -27.21 -39.47 16.80
N PHE A 510 -26.24 -40.33 17.16
CA PHE A 510 -24.87 -39.92 17.52
C PHE A 510 -23.84 -40.92 16.97
N VAL A 511 -22.69 -40.43 16.55
CA VAL A 511 -21.53 -41.23 16.14
C VAL A 511 -20.28 -40.73 16.86
N TYR A 512 -19.55 -41.61 17.52
CA TYR A 512 -18.28 -41.34 18.18
C TYR A 512 -17.19 -42.20 17.55
N MET A 513 -16.17 -41.56 17.00
CA MET A 513 -15.03 -42.23 16.38
C MET A 513 -13.77 -41.96 17.19
N TYR A 514 -13.04 -43.01 17.52
CA TYR A 514 -11.75 -42.92 18.23
C TYR A 514 -10.63 -43.28 17.28
N ILE A 515 -9.60 -42.42 17.20
CA ILE A 515 -8.54 -42.50 16.21
C ILE A 515 -7.18 -42.59 16.92
N LYS A 516 -6.36 -43.53 16.49
CA LYS A 516 -4.97 -43.67 16.97
C LYS A 516 -4.07 -44.00 15.78
N ASN A 517 -2.91 -43.32 15.69
CA ASN A 517 -1.97 -43.51 14.59
C ASN A 517 -2.61 -43.36 13.21
N LYS A 518 -3.45 -42.32 13.05
CA LYS A 518 -4.20 -42.00 11.81
C LYS A 518 -5.20 -43.12 11.38
N LYS A 519 -5.45 -44.11 12.19
CA LYS A 519 -6.42 -45.22 11.90
C LYS A 519 -7.58 -45.14 12.89
N VAL A 520 -8.79 -45.33 12.41
CA VAL A 520 -9.96 -45.46 13.26
C VAL A 520 -9.83 -46.77 14.03
N GLN A 521 -9.87 -46.70 15.34
CA GLN A 521 -9.76 -47.86 16.23
C GLN A 521 -11.12 -48.34 16.67
N ARG A 522 -12.08 -47.44 16.85
CA ARG A 522 -13.38 -47.73 17.38
C ARG A 522 -14.42 -46.73 16.86
N ILE A 523 -15.56 -47.23 16.45
CA ILE A 523 -16.76 -46.44 16.13
C ILE A 523 -17.87 -46.91 17.06
N VAL A 524 -18.56 -45.95 17.67
CA VAL A 524 -19.73 -46.19 18.50
C VAL A 524 -20.88 -45.39 17.93
N MET A 525 -21.95 -46.05 17.57
CA MET A 525 -23.19 -45.46 17.09
C MET A 525 -24.28 -45.72 18.13
N THR A 526 -24.99 -44.67 18.54
CA THR A 526 -25.96 -44.79 19.63
C THR A 526 -27.25 -44.07 19.29
N SER A 527 -28.35 -44.63 19.80
CA SER A 527 -29.73 -44.15 19.64
C SER A 527 -30.24 -44.24 18.20
N ALA A 528 -31.27 -45.02 18.00
CA ALA A 528 -31.96 -45.24 16.72
C ALA A 528 -31.01 -45.58 15.55
N THR A 529 -30.05 -46.47 15.80
CA THR A 529 -29.07 -46.86 14.79
C THR A 529 -29.64 -47.86 13.82
N THR A 530 -29.59 -47.55 12.53
CA THR A 530 -29.92 -48.44 11.41
C THR A 530 -28.79 -48.45 10.41
N GLY A 531 -28.50 -49.59 9.79
CA GLY A 531 -27.44 -49.67 8.80
C GLY A 531 -27.65 -50.83 7.84
N ASN A 532 -27.38 -50.57 6.57
CA ASN A 532 -27.48 -51.55 5.51
C ASN A 532 -26.20 -51.58 4.67
N MET A 533 -25.88 -52.77 4.17
CA MET A 533 -24.80 -53.00 3.22
C MET A 533 -25.40 -53.34 1.86
N TYR A 534 -25.02 -52.62 0.84
CA TYR A 534 -25.51 -52.80 -0.52
C TYR A 534 -24.37 -53.20 -1.46
N PRO A 535 -24.60 -54.11 -2.42
CA PRO A 535 -23.68 -54.29 -3.55
C PRO A 535 -23.53 -52.99 -4.35
N LEU A 536 -22.38 -52.77 -4.97
CA LEU A 536 -22.10 -51.54 -5.77
C LEU A 536 -23.12 -51.34 -6.91
N THR A 537 -23.66 -52.41 -7.45
CA THR A 537 -24.62 -52.37 -8.57
C THR A 537 -26.06 -52.07 -8.15
N GLN A 538 -26.36 -52.10 -6.86
CA GLN A 538 -27.73 -51.94 -6.36
C GLN A 538 -28.17 -50.48 -6.19
N LEU A 539 -27.24 -49.58 -5.88
CA LEU A 539 -27.51 -48.16 -5.71
C LEU A 539 -26.95 -47.38 -6.88
N SER A 540 -27.67 -46.37 -7.32
CA SER A 540 -27.24 -45.52 -8.45
C SER A 540 -27.73 -44.08 -8.28
N GLY A 541 -27.13 -43.18 -9.01
CA GLY A 541 -27.51 -41.76 -9.03
C GLY A 541 -27.46 -41.12 -7.64
N ASP A 542 -28.56 -40.47 -7.24
CA ASP A 542 -28.65 -39.71 -5.99
C ASP A 542 -28.53 -40.58 -4.73
N GLU A 543 -28.74 -41.88 -4.84
CA GLU A 543 -28.63 -42.80 -3.72
C GLU A 543 -27.20 -43.00 -3.22
N LEU A 544 -26.20 -42.66 -4.05
CA LEU A 544 -24.78 -42.70 -3.69
C LEU A 544 -24.35 -41.51 -2.82
N TYR A 545 -25.23 -40.53 -2.60
CA TYR A 545 -24.91 -39.31 -1.91
C TYR A 545 -25.89 -39.00 -0.78
N LEU A 546 -25.37 -38.35 0.30
CA LEU A 546 -26.21 -37.80 1.35
C LEU A 546 -26.90 -36.51 0.87
N LYS A 547 -28.02 -36.14 1.50
CA LYS A 547 -28.87 -35.01 1.08
C LYS A 547 -28.14 -33.68 0.83
N ASN A 548 -27.12 -33.38 1.63
CA ASN A 548 -26.35 -32.12 1.56
C ASN A 548 -24.98 -32.31 0.92
N PHE A 549 -24.79 -33.43 0.19
CA PHE A 549 -23.52 -33.71 -0.46
C PHE A 549 -23.21 -32.70 -1.56
N PHE A 550 -21.98 -32.20 -1.58
CA PHE A 550 -21.36 -31.49 -2.68
C PHE A 550 -19.84 -31.65 -2.63
N TRP A 551 -19.20 -31.53 -3.78
CA TRP A 551 -17.75 -31.61 -3.92
C TRP A 551 -17.25 -30.46 -4.78
N LEU A 552 -16.43 -29.58 -4.19
CA LEU A 552 -15.97 -28.32 -4.80
C LEU A 552 -14.50 -28.37 -5.22
N GLU A 553 -14.02 -29.48 -5.78
CA GLU A 553 -12.63 -29.64 -6.18
C GLU A 553 -12.12 -28.52 -7.10
N LYS A 554 -12.98 -28.05 -8.04
CA LYS A 554 -12.65 -26.96 -8.95
C LYS A 554 -12.42 -25.62 -8.27
N GLN A 555 -12.98 -25.42 -7.08
CA GLN A 555 -12.81 -24.18 -6.32
C GLN A 555 -11.69 -24.27 -5.29
N ARG A 556 -11.09 -25.44 -5.11
CA ARG A 556 -9.99 -25.68 -4.19
C ARG A 556 -8.74 -24.91 -4.66
N PRO A 557 -8.15 -24.04 -3.86
CA PRO A 557 -6.84 -23.45 -4.17
C PRO A 557 -5.77 -24.56 -4.18
N ILE A 558 -5.10 -24.77 -5.31
CA ILE A 558 -4.02 -25.79 -5.45
C ILE A 558 -2.63 -25.17 -5.48
N LYS A 559 -2.56 -23.86 -5.66
CA LYS A 559 -1.33 -23.05 -5.61
C LYS A 559 -1.62 -21.68 -4.99
N ARG A 560 -0.59 -20.94 -4.63
CA ARG A 560 -0.71 -19.66 -3.92
C ARG A 560 -1.48 -18.58 -4.70
N GLU A 561 -1.41 -18.61 -6.03
CA GLU A 561 -2.10 -17.64 -6.90
C GLU A 561 -3.62 -17.85 -6.90
N ASP A 562 -4.07 -19.07 -6.60
CA ASP A 562 -5.49 -19.43 -6.63
C ASP A 562 -6.29 -18.76 -5.49
N VAL A 563 -5.63 -18.18 -4.50
CA VAL A 563 -6.32 -17.42 -3.44
C VAL A 563 -7.03 -16.18 -3.99
N PHE A 564 -6.62 -15.67 -5.16
CA PHE A 564 -7.25 -14.53 -5.83
C PHE A 564 -8.37 -14.93 -6.80
N LEU A 565 -8.59 -16.23 -7.05
CA LEU A 565 -9.63 -16.65 -7.96
C LEU A 565 -11.00 -16.35 -7.35
N THR A 566 -11.84 -15.67 -8.11
CA THR A 566 -13.24 -15.47 -7.78
C THR A 566 -14.09 -16.43 -8.60
N PHE A 567 -14.98 -17.14 -7.94
CA PHE A 567 -15.96 -17.99 -8.61
C PHE A 567 -17.34 -17.37 -8.42
N PRO A 568 -18.21 -17.38 -9.46
CA PRO A 568 -19.61 -17.03 -9.27
C PRO A 568 -20.18 -17.89 -8.12
N LYS A 569 -21.07 -17.34 -7.30
CA LYS A 569 -21.84 -18.12 -6.34
C LYS A 569 -22.72 -19.09 -7.14
N GLU A 570 -22.14 -20.21 -7.55
CA GLU A 570 -22.94 -21.33 -8.05
C GLU A 570 -23.80 -21.80 -6.88
N LYS A 571 -25.11 -21.85 -7.09
CA LYS A 571 -26.00 -22.61 -6.19
C LYS A 571 -25.35 -23.98 -6.08
N ARG A 572 -25.12 -24.47 -4.84
CA ARG A 572 -24.57 -25.79 -4.57
C ARG A 572 -25.33 -26.80 -5.42
N VAL A 573 -24.75 -27.18 -6.57
CA VAL A 573 -25.38 -28.12 -7.50
C VAL A 573 -25.14 -29.48 -6.94
N LYS A 574 -26.22 -30.18 -6.61
CA LYS A 574 -26.17 -31.61 -6.26
C LYS A 574 -25.65 -32.35 -7.47
N ILE A 575 -24.55 -33.06 -7.33
CA ILE A 575 -24.10 -34.02 -8.34
C ILE A 575 -25.15 -35.16 -8.35
N GLY A 576 -25.92 -35.31 -9.44
CA GLY A 576 -26.89 -36.41 -9.55
C GLY A 576 -28.25 -36.03 -10.15
N VAL A 577 -28.62 -34.76 -10.30
CA VAL A 577 -29.86 -34.38 -10.98
C VAL A 577 -29.58 -34.01 -12.42
N SER A 578 -29.53 -35.00 -13.29
CA SER A 578 -29.75 -34.79 -14.72
C SER A 578 -31.24 -34.50 -14.90
N ASP A 579 -31.57 -33.28 -15.29
CA ASP A 579 -32.91 -32.92 -15.77
C ASP A 579 -33.20 -33.60 -17.11
N ASN A 580 -33.35 -34.94 -17.08
CA ASN A 580 -33.93 -35.69 -18.17
C ASN A 580 -35.44 -35.76 -17.97
N LYS A 581 -36.12 -34.63 -18.11
CA LYS A 581 -37.55 -34.59 -18.45
C LYS A 581 -37.72 -34.22 -19.91
N THR A 582 -37.34 -35.12 -20.80
CA THR A 582 -37.89 -35.19 -22.14
C THR A 582 -38.65 -36.51 -22.26
N ALA A 583 -39.93 -36.48 -21.87
CA ALA A 583 -40.87 -37.55 -22.23
C ALA A 583 -41.05 -37.57 -23.76
N PRO A 584 -41.09 -38.73 -24.42
CA PRO A 584 -41.29 -38.82 -25.87
C PRO A 584 -42.70 -38.39 -26.22
N LYS A 585 -42.88 -37.30 -26.95
CA LYS A 585 -44.15 -36.97 -27.60
C LYS A 585 -44.37 -37.95 -28.75
N LYS A 586 -45.47 -38.71 -28.63
CA LYS A 586 -46.02 -39.58 -29.68
C LYS A 586 -46.25 -38.77 -30.96
N SER A 587 -45.72 -39.27 -32.05
CA SER A 587 -45.99 -38.85 -33.41
C SER A 587 -47.47 -39.06 -33.77
N LYS A 588 -48.20 -38.08 -34.24
CA LYS A 588 -49.40 -38.21 -35.09
C LYS A 588 -49.24 -37.33 -36.32
N GLY A 589 -49.52 -37.98 -37.39
CA GLY A 589 -49.36 -37.74 -38.80
C GLY A 589 -49.75 -36.37 -39.35
N THR A 590 -49.11 -36.10 -40.44
CA THR A 590 -49.37 -35.14 -41.47
C THR A 590 -50.78 -35.26 -42.10
N PRO A 591 -51.41 -34.22 -42.65
CA PRO A 591 -51.17 -33.91 -44.06
C PRO A 591 -51.13 -32.42 -44.47
N GLU A 592 -50.29 -32.20 -45.47
CA GLU A 592 -50.38 -31.35 -46.67
C GLU A 592 -51.16 -30.04 -46.69
N GLY A 593 -50.51 -29.01 -47.20
CA GLY A 593 -51.19 -28.11 -48.09
C GLY A 593 -50.71 -26.66 -48.11
N LYS A 594 -49.89 -26.33 -49.12
CA LYS A 594 -49.82 -25.05 -49.91
C LYS A 594 -49.37 -23.76 -49.25
N SER A 595 -48.16 -23.27 -49.61
CA SER A 595 -47.91 -22.29 -50.70
C SER A 595 -48.36 -20.85 -50.40
N THR A 596 -47.48 -19.90 -50.29
CA THR A 596 -46.99 -18.93 -51.23
C THR A 596 -46.47 -17.66 -50.54
N LYS A 597 -45.32 -17.25 -51.05
CA LYS A 597 -44.81 -15.88 -51.36
C LYS A 597 -44.64 -14.80 -50.27
N SER A 598 -43.37 -14.46 -50.04
CA SER A 598 -42.68 -13.22 -50.46
C SER A 598 -43.18 -11.92 -49.83
N THR A 599 -42.35 -11.15 -49.21
CA THR A 599 -41.52 -10.08 -49.73
C THR A 599 -40.89 -9.26 -48.58
N SER A 600 -39.64 -9.05 -48.75
CA SER A 600 -38.77 -7.89 -48.47
C SER A 600 -39.33 -6.63 -47.80
N ALA A 601 -38.58 -6.06 -46.90
CA ALA A 601 -37.92 -4.74 -46.92
C ALA A 601 -37.70 -4.22 -45.51
N VAL A 602 -36.47 -4.01 -45.11
CA VAL A 602 -35.70 -2.78 -45.01
C VAL A 602 -36.40 -1.65 -44.24
N GLY A 603 -35.73 -1.19 -43.22
CA GLY A 603 -36.03 0.12 -42.64
C GLY A 603 -35.31 0.38 -41.32
N ASN A 604 -34.16 1.04 -41.42
CA ASN A 604 -33.47 1.81 -40.40
C ASN A 604 -34.42 2.70 -39.58
N ASN A 605 -34.09 2.93 -38.28
CA ASN A 605 -33.73 4.27 -37.81
C ASN A 605 -33.57 4.31 -36.29
N PHE A 606 -32.40 4.78 -35.88
CA PHE A 606 -32.21 5.53 -34.63
C PHE A 606 -32.90 6.89 -34.71
N PRO A 607 -33.27 7.56 -33.61
CA PRO A 607 -32.39 8.54 -33.01
C PRO A 607 -32.42 8.63 -31.45
N ASN A 608 -31.33 8.81 -30.85
CA ASN A 608 -30.69 9.96 -30.22
C ASN A 608 -31.55 10.89 -29.32
N GLN A 609 -30.94 11.16 -28.16
CA GLN A 609 -30.89 12.40 -27.38
C GLN A 609 -31.72 12.53 -26.11
N ASN A 610 -30.97 12.84 -25.07
CA ASN A 610 -30.96 14.00 -24.16
C ASN A 610 -31.29 13.74 -22.70
N GLY A 611 -30.31 13.89 -21.82
CA GLY A 611 -29.99 14.95 -20.88
C GLY A 611 -30.79 14.99 -19.56
N PRO A 612 -30.15 15.37 -18.47
CA PRO A 612 -30.70 15.28 -17.10
C PRO A 612 -31.55 16.51 -16.73
N PRO A 613 -32.44 16.45 -15.75
CA PRO A 613 -32.98 17.65 -15.13
C PRO A 613 -32.39 17.94 -13.77
N GLN A 614 -32.04 19.20 -13.63
CA GLN A 614 -31.67 19.89 -12.39
C GLN A 614 -32.89 20.26 -11.54
N ASN A 615 -32.63 20.36 -10.20
CA ASN A 615 -33.13 21.38 -9.27
C ASN A 615 -34.59 21.78 -9.15
N LYS A 616 -35.04 21.78 -7.89
CA LYS A 616 -35.62 22.93 -7.11
C LYS A 616 -35.95 22.46 -5.72
N GLN A 617 -35.31 23.02 -4.63
CA GLN A 617 -35.73 24.11 -3.76
C GLN A 617 -37.16 23.91 -3.17
N ALA A 618 -37.50 24.11 -1.91
CA ALA A 618 -36.91 24.81 -0.77
C ALA A 618 -37.87 24.70 0.44
N ILE A 619 -37.38 25.09 1.63
CA ILE A 619 -38.07 25.79 2.73
C ILE A 619 -38.84 24.94 3.77
N GLY A 620 -38.44 25.13 5.03
CA GLY A 620 -39.25 24.84 6.22
C GLY A 620 -38.48 24.81 7.54
N VAL A 621 -38.18 25.95 8.05
CA VAL A 621 -37.77 26.44 9.35
C VAL A 621 -38.52 25.78 10.55
N GLY A 622 -37.80 25.49 11.63
CA GLY A 622 -38.39 25.12 12.92
C GLY A 622 -37.36 24.95 14.03
N ASN A 623 -37.00 26.06 14.64
CA ASN A 623 -36.26 26.19 15.91
C ASN A 623 -36.94 25.48 17.09
N LYS A 624 -36.17 24.79 17.92
CA LYS A 624 -36.28 24.88 19.39
C LYS A 624 -35.00 24.43 20.08
N LYS A 625 -34.48 25.28 20.91
CA LYS A 625 -33.36 25.17 21.84
C LYS A 625 -33.81 24.62 23.23
N PRO A 626 -32.90 24.43 24.17
CA PRO A 626 -32.73 23.23 24.97
C PRO A 626 -33.19 23.39 26.43
N GLN A 627 -33.22 22.29 27.17
CA GLN A 627 -33.20 22.35 28.63
C GLN A 627 -32.18 21.37 29.23
N ASN A 628 -31.32 21.93 30.05
CA ASN A 628 -30.49 21.30 31.07
C ASN A 628 -31.33 20.54 32.10
N ILE A 629 -30.83 19.40 32.56
CA ILE A 629 -30.91 19.04 33.99
C ILE A 629 -29.70 18.10 34.30
N SER A 630 -28.98 18.51 35.31
CA SER A 630 -27.93 17.88 36.09
C SER A 630 -28.35 16.58 36.79
N ARG A 631 -27.52 15.57 36.78
CA ARG A 631 -26.92 14.93 37.96
C ARG A 631 -25.82 13.98 37.56
#